data_454beb6086f21e9672beebd8b0278b8a
#
_entry.id   454beb6086f21e9672beebd8b0278b8a
#
_cell.length_a   1.000
_cell.length_b   1.000
_cell.length_c   1.000
_cell.angle_alpha   90.00
_cell.angle_beta   90.00
_cell.angle_gamma   90.00
#
_symmetry.space_group_name_H-M   'P 1'
#
loop_
_entity.id
_entity.type
_entity.pdbx_description
1 polymer ?
#
loop_
_entity_poly.entity_id
_entity_poly.type
_entity_poly.pdbx_seq_one_letter_code
_entity_poly.pdbx_strand_id
1 'polypeptide(L)'
;MKEIIGIGNALVDALYLIENEDIIKEFGLEKGGMHLIGENIFEQVCERMRAAKRERTTGGSACNTVLALAQLGAPVGLIGKINDDENGRFFEDSFRQAGVRTFLMKDAQPTGTASTFITPDGQRTFVTYLGAAALLQASEVASQWLDGYSYIYIEGYLVQSHDLIEAVVEAAKARGVKVCVDLASYNIVAAERDFFARLLRKTDIVFANEEEARAFTGLEP
;
A
#
# COMPACT_ATOMS: atom_id res chain seq x y z
N MET A 1 3.10 5.29 25.41
CA MET A 1 3.05 4.27 24.34
C MET A 1 4.09 4.67 23.30
N LYS A 2 4.76 3.71 22.63
CA LYS A 2 5.75 4.08 21.59
C LYS A 2 5.02 4.51 20.33
N GLU A 3 5.50 5.59 19.70
CA GLU A 3 4.92 6.09 18.46
C GLU A 3 5.43 5.30 17.23
N ILE A 4 4.54 5.02 16.29
CA ILE A 4 4.85 4.23 15.10
C ILE A 4 4.45 5.04 13.87
N ILE A 5 5.32 5.11 12.85
CA ILE A 5 5.00 5.70 11.56
C ILE A 5 5.05 4.63 10.47
N GLY A 6 4.05 4.60 9.60
CA GLY A 6 4.02 3.74 8.43
C GLY A 6 4.39 4.50 7.16
N ILE A 7 4.95 3.80 6.18
CA ILE A 7 5.13 4.30 4.82
C ILE A 7 4.69 3.22 3.83
N GLY A 8 3.83 3.58 2.88
CA GLY A 8 3.28 2.64 1.91
C GLY A 8 2.41 3.27 0.85
N ASN A 9 1.86 2.42 -0.01
CA ASN A 9 0.93 2.83 -1.05
C ASN A 9 -0.41 3.28 -0.44
N ALA A 10 -0.73 4.55 -0.59
CA ALA A 10 -2.01 5.11 -0.18
C ALA A 10 -3.08 4.78 -1.23
N LEU A 11 -3.91 3.80 -0.94
CA LEU A 11 -4.93 3.29 -1.86
C LEU A 11 -6.34 3.48 -1.29
N VAL A 12 -7.32 3.55 -2.19
CA VAL A 12 -8.73 3.41 -1.85
C VAL A 12 -9.24 2.10 -2.45
N ASP A 13 -9.78 1.24 -1.61
CA ASP A 13 -10.44 0.02 -2.05
C ASP A 13 -11.88 0.36 -2.44
N ALA A 14 -12.26 0.06 -3.69
CA ALA A 14 -13.58 0.25 -4.25
C ALA A 14 -14.22 -1.11 -4.54
N LEU A 15 -15.25 -1.49 -3.78
CA LEU A 15 -15.92 -2.77 -3.90
C LEU A 15 -17.18 -2.63 -4.75
N TYR A 16 -17.30 -3.47 -5.77
CA TYR A 16 -18.40 -3.53 -6.70
C TYR A 16 -19.04 -4.93 -6.68
N LEU A 17 -20.31 -5.02 -6.28
CA LEU A 17 -21.10 -6.22 -6.51
C LEU A 17 -21.56 -6.19 -7.96
N ILE A 18 -21.08 -7.11 -8.79
CA ILE A 18 -21.40 -7.20 -10.22
C ILE A 18 -22.42 -8.31 -10.46
N GLU A 19 -23.36 -8.06 -11.38
CA GLU A 19 -24.43 -9.02 -11.70
C GLU A 19 -23.97 -10.20 -12.55
N ASN A 20 -22.90 -9.99 -13.34
CA ASN A 20 -22.32 -10.95 -14.26
C ASN A 20 -20.81 -10.71 -14.44
N GLU A 21 -20.18 -11.51 -15.28
CA GLU A 21 -18.71 -11.45 -15.52
C GLU A 21 -18.33 -10.58 -16.73
N ASP A 22 -19.24 -9.77 -17.26
CA ASP A 22 -18.98 -9.05 -18.52
C ASP A 22 -17.79 -8.09 -18.39
N ILE A 23 -17.68 -7.36 -17.29
CA ILE A 23 -16.56 -6.45 -17.05
C ILE A 23 -15.22 -7.20 -16.93
N ILE A 24 -15.23 -8.38 -16.31
CA ILE A 24 -14.02 -9.22 -16.17
C ILE A 24 -13.54 -9.67 -17.55
N LYS A 25 -14.47 -10.11 -18.41
CA LYS A 25 -14.19 -10.55 -19.78
C LYS A 25 -13.79 -9.37 -20.69
N GLU A 26 -14.49 -8.24 -20.56
CA GLU A 26 -14.24 -7.02 -21.33
C GLU A 26 -12.79 -6.53 -21.19
N PHE A 27 -12.26 -6.58 -19.97
CA PHE A 27 -10.88 -6.18 -19.67
C PHE A 27 -9.87 -7.33 -19.69
N GLY A 28 -10.27 -8.53 -20.11
CA GLY A 28 -9.37 -9.69 -20.22
C GLY A 28 -8.77 -10.12 -18.88
N LEU A 29 -9.50 -9.93 -17.78
CA LEU A 29 -9.03 -10.25 -16.44
C LEU A 29 -9.23 -11.74 -16.13
N GLU A 30 -8.33 -12.33 -15.36
CA GLU A 30 -8.52 -13.64 -14.78
C GLU A 30 -9.42 -13.54 -13.55
N LYS A 31 -10.58 -14.23 -13.59
CA LYS A 31 -11.52 -14.27 -12.47
C LYS A 31 -10.84 -14.82 -11.21
N GLY A 32 -10.99 -14.13 -10.10
CA GLY A 32 -10.36 -14.48 -8.83
C GLY A 32 -8.90 -14.04 -8.69
N GLY A 33 -8.34 -13.45 -9.75
CA GLY A 33 -6.95 -12.96 -9.78
C GLY A 33 -6.77 -11.54 -9.27
N MET A 34 -5.50 -11.16 -9.11
CA MET A 34 -5.08 -9.79 -8.85
C MET A 34 -4.33 -9.24 -10.05
N HIS A 35 -4.77 -8.10 -10.56
CA HIS A 35 -4.25 -7.45 -11.75
C HIS A 35 -3.76 -6.04 -11.43
N LEU A 36 -2.48 -5.79 -11.70
CA LEU A 36 -1.95 -4.44 -11.71
C LEU A 36 -2.17 -3.84 -13.09
N ILE A 37 -2.83 -2.68 -13.16
CA ILE A 37 -3.22 -2.03 -14.41
C ILE A 37 -2.59 -0.65 -14.56
N GLY A 38 -2.41 -0.23 -15.83
CA GLY A 38 -2.00 1.13 -16.17
C GLY A 38 -3.18 2.11 -16.20
N GLU A 39 -2.84 3.41 -16.32
CA GLU A 39 -3.78 4.52 -16.29
C GLU A 39 -4.92 4.39 -17.31
N ASN A 40 -4.60 4.04 -18.55
CA ASN A 40 -5.59 3.89 -19.62
C ASN A 40 -6.68 2.86 -19.28
N ILE A 41 -6.31 1.71 -18.73
CA ILE A 41 -7.28 0.68 -18.30
C ILE A 41 -8.05 1.17 -17.07
N PHE A 42 -7.39 1.85 -16.14
CA PHE A 42 -8.03 2.43 -14.98
C PHE A 42 -9.12 3.44 -15.36
N GLU A 43 -8.85 4.34 -16.31
CA GLU A 43 -9.84 5.31 -16.81
C GLU A 43 -11.05 4.60 -17.43
N GLN A 44 -10.82 3.55 -18.24
CA GLN A 44 -11.90 2.76 -18.84
C GLN A 44 -12.74 2.04 -17.79
N VAL A 45 -12.09 1.45 -16.76
CA VAL A 45 -12.80 0.83 -15.63
C VAL A 45 -13.64 1.87 -14.87
N CYS A 46 -13.08 3.04 -14.59
CA CYS A 46 -13.81 4.13 -13.92
C CYS A 46 -15.04 4.58 -14.73
N GLU A 47 -14.88 4.75 -16.04
CA GLU A 47 -16.00 5.12 -16.92
C GLU A 47 -17.09 4.03 -16.94
N ARG A 48 -16.68 2.77 -17.11
CA ARG A 48 -17.56 1.61 -17.16
C ARG A 48 -18.36 1.45 -15.86
N MET A 49 -17.73 1.76 -14.72
CA MET A 49 -18.31 1.61 -13.39
C MET A 49 -18.90 2.90 -12.79
N ARG A 50 -18.93 3.99 -13.56
CA ARG A 50 -19.37 5.32 -13.08
C ARG A 50 -20.74 5.33 -12.41
N ALA A 51 -21.70 4.60 -12.98
CA ALA A 51 -23.06 4.51 -12.47
C ALA A 51 -23.27 3.36 -11.45
N ALA A 52 -22.27 2.50 -11.27
CA ALA A 52 -22.39 1.36 -10.37
C ALA A 52 -22.31 1.80 -8.90
N LYS A 53 -23.15 1.19 -8.07
CA LYS A 53 -23.03 1.35 -6.63
C LYS A 53 -21.71 0.74 -6.16
N ARG A 54 -20.93 1.51 -5.41
CA ARG A 54 -19.66 1.06 -4.82
C ARG A 54 -19.65 1.32 -3.32
N GLU A 55 -18.99 0.44 -2.60
CA GLU A 55 -18.55 0.69 -1.23
C GLU A 55 -17.07 1.06 -1.27
N ARG A 56 -16.67 2.01 -0.44
CA ARG A 56 -15.26 2.46 -0.37
C ARG A 56 -14.72 2.27 1.04
N THR A 57 -13.47 1.83 1.09
CA THR A 57 -12.65 1.83 2.31
C THR A 57 -11.23 2.27 1.98
N THR A 58 -10.48 2.68 2.97
CA THR A 58 -9.04 2.91 2.79
C THR A 58 -8.33 1.57 2.61
N GLY A 59 -7.32 1.55 1.75
CA GLY A 59 -6.51 0.38 1.42
C GLY A 59 -5.01 0.68 1.46
N GLY A 60 -4.21 -0.31 1.09
CA GLY A 60 -2.77 -0.33 1.21
C GLY A 60 -2.30 -1.04 2.49
N SER A 61 -1.29 -1.91 2.37
CA SER A 61 -0.84 -2.78 3.46
C SER A 61 -0.38 -1.98 4.69
N ALA A 62 0.55 -1.01 4.51
CA ALA A 62 0.99 -0.16 5.61
C ALA A 62 -0.14 0.73 6.14
N CYS A 63 -1.01 1.20 5.25
CA CYS A 63 -2.15 2.05 5.61
C CYS A 63 -3.12 1.30 6.54
N ASN A 64 -3.46 0.06 6.20
CA ASN A 64 -4.32 -0.80 7.01
C ASN A 64 -3.68 -1.11 8.36
N THR A 65 -2.36 -1.37 8.40
CA THR A 65 -1.61 -1.59 9.65
C THR A 65 -1.65 -0.35 10.55
N VAL A 66 -1.39 0.84 9.99
CA VAL A 66 -1.44 2.11 10.73
C VAL A 66 -2.84 2.39 11.26
N LEU A 67 -3.88 2.17 10.44
CA LEU A 67 -5.26 2.36 10.85
C LEU A 67 -5.66 1.41 11.99
N ALA A 68 -5.29 0.14 11.89
CA ALA A 68 -5.54 -0.84 12.95
C ALA A 68 -4.84 -0.45 14.27
N LEU A 69 -3.59 0.03 14.21
CA LEU A 69 -2.87 0.52 15.38
C LEU A 69 -3.53 1.76 15.99
N ALA A 70 -4.04 2.69 15.15
CA ALA A 70 -4.82 3.85 15.63
C ALA A 70 -6.07 3.40 16.38
N GLN A 71 -6.82 2.44 15.85
CA GLN A 71 -8.02 1.88 16.50
C GLN A 71 -7.70 1.19 17.83
N LEU A 72 -6.50 0.66 17.98
CA LEU A 72 -6.01 0.10 19.26
C LEU A 72 -5.47 1.19 20.21
N GLY A 73 -5.57 2.47 19.83
CA GLY A 73 -5.15 3.61 20.65
C GLY A 73 -3.65 3.91 20.62
N ALA A 74 -2.90 3.36 19.67
CA ALA A 74 -1.49 3.71 19.51
C ALA A 74 -1.36 5.08 18.81
N PRO A 75 -0.40 5.94 19.23
CA PRO A 75 -0.07 7.14 18.48
C PRO A 75 0.67 6.75 17.20
N VAL A 76 0.12 7.13 16.05
CA VAL A 76 0.62 6.69 14.75
C VAL A 76 0.71 7.82 13.73
N GLY A 77 1.63 7.66 12.77
CA GLY A 77 1.77 8.49 11.59
C GLY A 77 1.74 7.67 10.30
N LEU A 78 1.48 8.32 9.19
CA LEU A 78 1.47 7.72 7.86
C LEU A 78 2.13 8.64 6.84
N ILE A 79 3.08 8.09 6.08
CA ILE A 79 3.69 8.71 4.90
C ILE A 79 3.13 8.03 3.66
N GLY A 80 2.67 8.81 2.69
CA GLY A 80 2.15 8.30 1.43
C GLY A 80 1.98 9.40 0.40
N LYS A 81 1.40 9.05 -0.77
CA LYS A 81 1.16 10.01 -1.84
C LYS A 81 -0.20 9.78 -2.47
N ILE A 82 -0.95 10.85 -2.67
CA ILE A 82 -2.32 10.86 -3.20
C ILE A 82 -2.50 12.02 -4.17
N ASN A 83 -3.63 12.07 -4.88
CA ASN A 83 -4.10 13.25 -5.58
C ASN A 83 -5.08 14.06 -4.69
N ASP A 84 -5.40 15.29 -5.08
CA ASP A 84 -6.50 16.07 -4.50
C ASP A 84 -7.83 15.76 -5.22
N ASP A 85 -8.07 14.49 -5.54
CA ASP A 85 -9.31 13.97 -6.10
C ASP A 85 -10.29 13.50 -5.00
N GLU A 86 -11.43 12.94 -5.41
CA GLU A 86 -12.44 12.44 -4.47
C GLU A 86 -11.90 11.32 -3.59
N ASN A 87 -11.10 10.40 -4.16
CA ASN A 87 -10.52 9.28 -3.43
C ASN A 87 -9.42 9.75 -2.47
N GLY A 88 -8.58 10.72 -2.90
CA GLY A 88 -7.53 11.28 -2.04
C GLY A 88 -8.10 12.03 -0.84
N ARG A 89 -9.15 12.83 -1.03
CA ARG A 89 -9.86 13.49 0.08
C ARG A 89 -10.52 12.48 1.02
N PHE A 90 -11.17 11.46 0.46
CA PHE A 90 -11.74 10.37 1.27
C PHE A 90 -10.67 9.67 2.11
N PHE A 91 -9.52 9.34 1.51
CA PHE A 91 -8.40 8.70 2.19
C PHE A 91 -7.87 9.58 3.34
N GLU A 92 -7.53 10.84 3.03
CA GLU A 92 -6.97 11.78 4.01
C GLU A 92 -7.93 12.04 5.18
N ASP A 93 -9.22 12.24 4.89
CA ASP A 93 -10.26 12.45 5.89
C ASP A 93 -10.45 11.23 6.81
N SER A 94 -10.40 10.03 6.24
CA SER A 94 -10.53 8.77 7.00
C SER A 94 -9.40 8.63 8.03
N PHE A 95 -8.15 8.88 7.61
CA PHE A 95 -7.00 8.82 8.50
C PHE A 95 -7.00 9.92 9.56
N ARG A 96 -7.40 11.13 9.19
CA ARG A 96 -7.54 12.25 10.14
C ARG A 96 -8.61 11.95 11.20
N GLN A 97 -9.77 11.39 10.80
CA GLN A 97 -10.83 10.99 11.73
C GLN A 97 -10.38 9.87 12.68
N ALA A 98 -9.49 8.98 12.23
CA ALA A 98 -8.89 7.96 13.08
C ALA A 98 -7.76 8.49 14.00
N GLY A 99 -7.44 9.78 13.94
CA GLY A 99 -6.40 10.40 14.76
C GLY A 99 -4.97 10.12 14.28
N VAL A 100 -4.80 9.67 13.05
CA VAL A 100 -3.48 9.43 12.44
C VAL A 100 -2.87 10.74 11.98
N ARG A 101 -1.60 10.98 12.32
CA ARG A 101 -0.83 12.09 11.77
C ARG A 101 -0.35 11.75 10.36
N THR A 102 -0.89 12.42 9.36
CA THR A 102 -0.58 12.15 7.96
C THR A 102 0.49 13.08 7.38
N PHE A 103 1.38 12.52 6.57
CA PHE A 103 2.38 13.19 5.75
C PHE A 103 2.14 12.75 4.30
N LEU A 104 1.10 13.36 3.68
CA LEU A 104 0.62 12.98 2.36
C LEU A 104 1.10 14.00 1.32
N MET A 105 1.97 13.55 0.41
CA MET A 105 2.34 14.31 -0.77
C MET A 105 1.19 14.30 -1.77
N LYS A 106 1.15 15.31 -2.61
CA LYS A 106 0.15 15.44 -3.69
C LYS A 106 0.80 15.24 -5.04
N ASP A 107 0.10 14.60 -5.96
CA ASP A 107 0.52 14.39 -7.34
C ASP A 107 -0.62 14.71 -8.30
N ALA A 108 -0.32 14.88 -9.59
CA ALA A 108 -1.32 15.08 -10.64
C ALA A 108 -1.99 13.77 -11.07
N GLN A 109 -1.31 12.63 -10.88
CA GLN A 109 -1.87 11.31 -11.16
C GLN A 109 -3.01 10.98 -10.19
N PRO A 110 -4.09 10.32 -10.64
CA PRO A 110 -5.18 9.92 -9.76
C PRO A 110 -4.72 9.16 -8.52
N THR A 111 -5.44 9.32 -7.41
CA THR A 111 -5.19 8.54 -6.20
C THR A 111 -5.30 7.04 -6.48
N GLY A 112 -4.33 6.28 -5.97
CA GLY A 112 -4.29 4.84 -6.15
C GLY A 112 -5.61 4.17 -5.71
N THR A 113 -6.09 3.24 -6.52
CA THR A 113 -7.39 2.59 -6.30
C THR A 113 -7.28 1.09 -6.59
N ALA A 114 -7.74 0.27 -5.66
CA ALA A 114 -7.95 -1.16 -5.88
C ALA A 114 -9.45 -1.42 -6.07
N SER A 115 -9.87 -1.64 -7.31
CA SER A 115 -11.24 -2.02 -7.64
C SER A 115 -11.41 -3.52 -7.45
N THR A 116 -12.35 -3.92 -6.61
CA THR A 116 -12.68 -5.33 -6.35
C THR A 116 -14.04 -5.64 -6.94
N PHE A 117 -14.07 -6.49 -7.95
CA PHE A 117 -15.31 -7.01 -8.54
C PHE A 117 -15.69 -8.31 -7.85
N ILE A 118 -16.87 -8.32 -7.25
CA ILE A 118 -17.43 -9.47 -6.52
C ILE A 118 -18.55 -10.04 -7.38
N THR A 119 -18.32 -11.25 -7.93
CA THR A 119 -19.30 -11.99 -8.74
C THR A 119 -20.37 -12.64 -7.87
N PRO A 120 -21.54 -13.06 -8.46
CA PRO A 120 -22.65 -13.66 -7.69
C PRO A 120 -22.27 -14.95 -6.94
N ASP A 121 -21.23 -15.66 -7.37
CA ASP A 121 -20.67 -16.83 -6.68
C ASP A 121 -19.65 -16.46 -5.58
N GLY A 122 -19.49 -15.16 -5.29
CA GLY A 122 -18.62 -14.66 -4.22
C GLY A 122 -17.12 -14.57 -4.58
N GLN A 123 -16.73 -14.87 -5.82
CA GLN A 123 -15.34 -14.71 -6.24
C GLN A 123 -14.98 -13.22 -6.33
N ARG A 124 -13.73 -12.91 -5.95
CA ARG A 124 -13.21 -11.53 -5.93
C ARG A 124 -12.09 -11.40 -6.96
N THR A 125 -12.27 -10.51 -7.91
CA THR A 125 -11.24 -10.14 -8.89
C THR A 125 -10.75 -8.74 -8.58
N PHE A 126 -9.45 -8.59 -8.37
CA PHE A 126 -8.83 -7.33 -7.97
C PHE A 126 -8.16 -6.66 -9.16
N VAL A 127 -8.44 -5.38 -9.32
CA VAL A 127 -7.88 -4.54 -10.37
C VAL A 127 -7.28 -3.32 -9.72
N THR A 128 -5.96 -3.29 -9.61
CA THR A 128 -5.23 -2.27 -8.84
C THR A 128 -4.49 -1.32 -9.76
N TYR A 129 -4.80 -0.04 -9.61
CA TYR A 129 -4.06 1.07 -10.18
C TYR A 129 -3.36 1.81 -9.04
N LEU A 130 -2.03 1.87 -9.07
CA LEU A 130 -1.26 2.50 -7.99
C LEU A 130 -1.30 4.04 -8.06
N GLY A 131 -1.44 4.61 -9.26
CA GLY A 131 -1.56 6.06 -9.45
C GLY A 131 -0.49 6.86 -8.73
N ALA A 132 -0.91 7.92 -8.04
CA ALA A 132 -0.04 8.80 -7.28
C ALA A 132 0.84 8.04 -6.27
N ALA A 133 0.35 6.95 -5.68
CA ALA A 133 1.08 6.22 -4.66
C ALA A 133 2.41 5.65 -5.16
N ALA A 134 2.47 5.16 -6.43
CA ALA A 134 3.69 4.66 -7.05
C ALA A 134 4.74 5.75 -7.33
N LEU A 135 4.37 7.02 -7.26
CA LEU A 135 5.23 8.15 -7.59
C LEU A 135 5.85 8.83 -6.37
N LEU A 136 5.73 8.23 -5.18
CA LEU A 136 6.40 8.72 -3.98
C LEU A 136 7.92 8.57 -4.14
N GLN A 137 8.64 9.69 -4.03
CA GLN A 137 10.09 9.73 -4.21
C GLN A 137 10.83 9.97 -2.89
N ALA A 138 12.08 9.50 -2.82
CA ALA A 138 12.95 9.70 -1.67
C ALA A 138 13.12 11.18 -1.29
N SER A 139 13.23 12.06 -2.31
CA SER A 139 13.39 13.51 -2.12
C SER A 139 12.19 14.21 -1.51
N GLU A 140 11.01 13.58 -1.53
CA GLU A 140 9.78 14.12 -0.97
C GLU A 140 9.60 13.76 0.52
N VAL A 141 10.33 12.75 1.00
CA VAL A 141 10.23 12.30 2.39
C VAL A 141 11.20 13.08 3.25
N ALA A 142 10.66 14.04 4.00
CA ALA A 142 11.47 14.83 4.92
C ALA A 142 11.87 13.99 6.13
N SER A 143 13.17 13.83 6.34
CA SER A 143 13.70 12.98 7.42
C SER A 143 13.24 13.38 8.82
N GLN A 144 12.94 14.68 9.06
CA GLN A 144 12.38 15.17 10.34
C GLN A 144 10.96 14.65 10.63
N TRP A 145 10.26 14.07 9.66
CA TRP A 145 8.97 13.43 9.94
C TRP A 145 9.08 12.18 10.80
N LEU A 146 10.31 11.64 10.92
CA LEU A 146 10.61 10.51 11.79
C LEU A 146 10.89 10.92 13.25
N ASP A 147 11.00 12.22 13.54
CA ASP A 147 11.31 12.69 14.87
C ASP A 147 10.16 12.37 15.85
N GLY A 148 10.51 11.77 16.98
CA GLY A 148 9.55 11.34 18.01
C GLY A 148 9.01 9.93 17.83
N TYR A 149 9.13 9.33 16.63
CA TYR A 149 8.72 7.95 16.41
C TYR A 149 9.77 6.96 16.91
N SER A 150 9.30 5.81 17.39
CA SER A 150 10.15 4.70 17.86
C SER A 150 10.35 3.64 16.80
N TYR A 151 9.39 3.51 15.89
CA TYR A 151 9.39 2.53 14.81
C TYR A 151 8.91 3.15 13.51
N ILE A 152 9.51 2.74 12.39
CA ILE A 152 8.94 2.91 11.05
C ILE A 152 8.57 1.56 10.49
N TYR A 153 7.32 1.44 9.99
CA TYR A 153 6.81 0.26 9.31
C TYR A 153 6.80 0.52 7.81
N ILE A 154 7.57 -0.26 7.06
CA ILE A 154 7.77 -0.14 5.61
C ILE A 154 7.02 -1.26 4.91
N GLU A 155 6.14 -0.90 3.99
CA GLU A 155 5.42 -1.83 3.14
C GLU A 155 6.35 -2.42 2.08
N GLY A 156 6.40 -3.74 1.99
CA GLY A 156 7.25 -4.44 1.02
C GLY A 156 6.88 -4.17 -0.45
N TYR A 157 5.63 -3.81 -0.74
CA TYR A 157 5.22 -3.38 -2.09
C TYR A 157 5.91 -2.12 -2.60
N LEU A 158 6.60 -1.36 -1.74
CA LEU A 158 7.42 -0.21 -2.14
C LEU A 158 8.75 -0.60 -2.82
N VAL A 159 9.09 -1.89 -2.90
CA VAL A 159 10.35 -2.36 -3.56
C VAL A 159 10.47 -1.93 -5.03
N GLN A 160 9.40 -1.42 -5.64
CA GLN A 160 9.48 -0.78 -6.95
C GLN A 160 10.36 0.49 -6.92
N SER A 161 10.60 1.07 -5.74
CA SER A 161 11.47 2.22 -5.52
C SER A 161 12.51 1.91 -4.45
N HIS A 162 13.60 1.24 -4.84
CA HIS A 162 14.73 0.92 -3.94
C HIS A 162 15.29 2.16 -3.27
N ASP A 163 15.47 3.25 -4.04
CA ASP A 163 16.01 4.52 -3.54
C ASP A 163 15.15 5.11 -2.42
N LEU A 164 13.82 5.02 -2.53
CA LEU A 164 12.90 5.48 -1.48
C LEU A 164 13.11 4.68 -0.19
N ILE A 165 13.11 3.35 -0.28
CA ILE A 165 13.27 2.49 0.89
C ILE A 165 14.64 2.72 1.54
N GLU A 166 15.71 2.76 0.74
CA GLU A 166 17.07 2.96 1.25
C GLU A 166 17.20 4.32 1.96
N ALA A 167 16.69 5.39 1.36
CA ALA A 167 16.70 6.72 1.98
C ALA A 167 15.92 6.77 3.30
N VAL A 168 14.76 6.14 3.35
CA VAL A 168 13.93 6.07 4.56
C VAL A 168 14.61 5.27 5.66
N VAL A 169 15.24 4.13 5.33
CA VAL A 169 15.99 3.31 6.27
C VAL A 169 17.19 4.07 6.84
N GLU A 170 17.96 4.75 6.00
CA GLU A 170 19.10 5.56 6.46
C GLU A 170 18.65 6.71 7.36
N ALA A 171 17.56 7.39 7.00
CA ALA A 171 16.98 8.45 7.82
C ALA A 171 16.50 7.93 9.19
N ALA A 172 15.89 6.75 9.22
CA ALA A 172 15.45 6.09 10.45
C ALA A 172 16.63 5.71 11.35
N LYS A 173 17.65 5.05 10.78
CA LYS A 173 18.85 4.67 11.53
C LYS A 173 19.60 5.88 12.11
N ALA A 174 19.73 6.97 11.34
CA ALA A 174 20.35 8.21 11.81
C ALA A 174 19.63 8.85 13.02
N ARG A 175 18.33 8.52 13.20
CA ARG A 175 17.48 9.02 14.31
C ARG A 175 17.23 8.00 15.41
N GLY A 176 17.82 6.81 15.31
CA GLY A 176 17.58 5.74 16.27
C GLY A 176 16.16 5.15 16.21
N VAL A 177 15.44 5.39 15.11
CA VAL A 177 14.13 4.79 14.84
C VAL A 177 14.34 3.36 14.34
N LYS A 178 13.62 2.40 14.93
CA LYS A 178 13.70 1.00 14.54
C LYS A 178 12.93 0.75 13.26
N VAL A 179 13.51 -0.06 12.38
CA VAL A 179 12.95 -0.39 11.07
C VAL A 179 12.20 -1.71 11.13
N CYS A 180 10.94 -1.66 10.74
CA CYS A 180 10.07 -2.83 10.56
C CYS A 180 9.76 -2.95 9.06
N VAL A 181 9.89 -4.14 8.49
CA VAL A 181 9.60 -4.41 7.07
C VAL A 181 8.62 -5.56 6.95
N ASP A 182 7.58 -5.38 6.16
CA ASP A 182 6.68 -6.42 5.69
C ASP A 182 7.13 -6.90 4.31
N LEU A 183 7.20 -8.20 4.08
CA LEU A 183 7.68 -8.77 2.81
C LEU A 183 6.62 -8.75 1.68
N ALA A 184 5.39 -8.35 1.98
CA ALA A 184 4.28 -8.11 1.07
C ALA A 184 3.71 -9.36 0.37
N SER A 185 4.50 -10.05 -0.46
CA SER A 185 4.07 -11.29 -1.10
C SER A 185 5.26 -12.14 -1.57
N TYR A 186 5.06 -13.45 -1.66
CA TYR A 186 6.11 -14.39 -2.09
C TYR A 186 6.62 -14.11 -3.51
N ASN A 187 5.77 -13.62 -4.42
CA ASN A 187 6.18 -13.25 -5.78
C ASN A 187 7.16 -12.08 -5.79
N ILE A 188 6.87 -11.06 -4.97
CA ILE A 188 7.74 -9.88 -4.81
C ILE A 188 9.06 -10.29 -4.16
N VAL A 189 8.99 -11.11 -3.11
CA VAL A 189 10.19 -11.63 -2.44
C VAL A 189 11.08 -12.40 -3.42
N ALA A 190 10.48 -13.26 -4.25
CA ALA A 190 11.23 -14.03 -5.25
C ALA A 190 11.88 -13.13 -6.33
N ALA A 191 11.15 -12.12 -6.79
CA ALA A 191 11.64 -11.18 -7.81
C ALA A 191 12.74 -10.25 -7.28
N GLU A 192 12.64 -9.81 -6.02
CA GLU A 192 13.48 -8.79 -5.40
C GLU A 192 14.38 -9.35 -4.28
N ARG A 193 14.70 -10.63 -4.36
CA ARG A 193 15.41 -11.37 -3.29
C ARG A 193 16.72 -10.70 -2.87
N ASP A 194 17.51 -10.24 -3.83
CA ASP A 194 18.81 -9.61 -3.56
C ASP A 194 18.64 -8.25 -2.87
N PHE A 195 17.61 -7.50 -3.22
CA PHE A 195 17.29 -6.26 -2.53
C PHE A 195 16.85 -6.53 -1.10
N PHE A 196 15.91 -7.44 -0.88
CA PHE A 196 15.50 -7.84 0.47
C PHE A 196 16.68 -8.36 1.29
N ALA A 197 17.59 -9.13 0.73
CA ALA A 197 18.78 -9.61 1.44
C ALA A 197 19.66 -8.47 1.96
N ARG A 198 19.75 -7.36 1.22
CA ARG A 198 20.48 -6.15 1.69
C ARG A 198 19.63 -5.37 2.72
N LEU A 199 18.36 -5.17 2.47
CA LEU A 199 17.43 -4.43 3.32
C LEU A 199 17.30 -5.06 4.71
N LEU A 200 17.13 -6.37 4.78
CA LEU A 200 16.90 -7.08 6.03
C LEU A 200 18.12 -7.05 6.98
N ARG A 201 19.33 -6.80 6.47
CA ARG A 201 20.53 -6.56 7.33
C ARG A 201 20.43 -5.25 8.14
N LYS A 202 19.57 -4.32 7.68
CA LYS A 202 19.33 -3.03 8.33
C LYS A 202 17.98 -2.98 9.05
N THR A 203 17.20 -4.08 9.02
CA THR A 203 15.87 -4.20 9.58
C THR A 203 15.91 -4.75 11.00
N ASP A 204 15.10 -4.20 11.90
CA ASP A 204 15.00 -4.64 13.29
C ASP A 204 13.89 -5.69 13.48
N ILE A 205 12.79 -5.59 12.70
CA ILE A 205 11.65 -6.50 12.76
C ILE A 205 11.18 -6.80 11.33
N VAL A 206 11.00 -8.09 11.02
CA VAL A 206 10.47 -8.56 9.73
C VAL A 206 9.12 -9.20 9.95
N PHE A 207 8.14 -8.83 9.13
CA PHE A 207 6.85 -9.52 9.03
C PHE A 207 6.82 -10.31 7.74
N ALA A 208 6.52 -11.59 7.86
CA ALA A 208 6.42 -12.51 6.73
C ALA A 208 5.49 -13.66 7.07
N ASN A 209 4.73 -14.12 6.09
CA ASN A 209 4.06 -15.40 6.17
C ASN A 209 5.01 -16.56 5.75
N GLU A 210 4.50 -17.79 5.83
CA GLU A 210 5.28 -18.99 5.51
C GLU A 210 5.77 -19.02 4.06
N GLU A 211 4.93 -18.58 3.10
CA GLU A 211 5.26 -18.55 1.67
C GLU A 211 6.32 -17.50 1.36
N GLU A 212 6.23 -16.34 1.97
CA GLU A 212 7.24 -15.27 1.85
C GLU A 212 8.57 -15.69 2.48
N ALA A 213 8.52 -16.29 3.66
CA ALA A 213 9.71 -16.81 4.33
C ALA A 213 10.40 -17.91 3.50
N ARG A 214 9.61 -18.82 2.91
CA ARG A 214 10.11 -19.85 1.98
C ARG A 214 10.72 -19.23 0.72
N ALA A 215 10.05 -18.26 0.10
CA ALA A 215 10.56 -17.57 -1.09
C ALA A 215 11.89 -16.86 -0.82
N PHE A 216 12.06 -16.31 0.38
CA PHE A 216 13.28 -15.64 0.78
C PHE A 216 14.41 -16.63 1.12
N THR A 217 14.15 -17.61 1.97
CA THR A 217 15.17 -18.51 2.52
C THR A 217 15.48 -19.69 1.62
N GLY A 218 14.51 -20.15 0.82
CA GLY A 218 14.58 -21.40 0.07
C GLY A 218 14.42 -22.64 0.96
N LEU A 219 14.04 -22.47 2.22
CA LEU A 219 13.85 -23.56 3.19
C LEU A 219 12.36 -23.86 3.37
N GLU A 220 12.01 -25.12 3.59
CA GLU A 220 10.67 -25.51 4.06
C GLU A 220 10.55 -25.16 5.55
N PRO A 221 9.36 -24.71 5.99
CA PRO A 221 9.10 -24.37 7.39
C PRO A 221 9.04 -25.61 8.28
#